data_b3dd40ac3437aa0c314be85f085f0abc
#
_entry.id   b3dd40ac3437aa0c314be85f085f0abc
#
_cell.length_a   1.000
_cell.length_b   1.000
_cell.length_c   1.000
_cell.angle_alpha   90.00
_cell.angle_beta   90.00
_cell.angle_gamma   90.00
#
_symmetry.space_group_name_H-M   'P 1'
#
loop_
_entity.id
_entity.type
_entity.pdbx_description
1 polymer ?
#
loop_
_entity_poly.entity_id
_entity_poly.type
_entity_poly.pdbx_seq_one_letter_code
_entity_poly.pdbx_strand_id
1 'polypeptide(L)'
;MDESFTNTTLGKSGIPVHRLGFSASHKPGKETIYAALDKGVNLFYAYGRHKLLLDTLRDVMKSNREKYVTCMGASNYMLFHANIRKSLEKHLRKLKTDYIDVFLFLGVMREKEFPESVRDELYQLREEGKVKTIGLSTHNRKFAGKLVADGAIDVAMVRYNAAHRGAEEDIFPHLENHDPGVISYTATRWRYLLKPPKNWPKNEQVPSAAMCYRFVLSNPHVDVCLTAPA
;
A
#
# COMPACT_ATOMS: atom_id res chain seq x y z
N MET A 1 -6.52 3.97 -23.05
CA MET A 1 -7.04 3.98 -21.66
C MET A 1 -7.02 5.43 -21.24
N ASP A 2 -8.10 5.91 -20.67
CA ASP A 2 -8.17 7.29 -20.21
C ASP A 2 -7.11 7.50 -19.10
N GLU A 3 -6.16 8.38 -19.35
CA GLU A 3 -5.09 8.69 -18.40
C GLU A 3 -5.63 9.24 -17.08
N SER A 4 -6.80 9.86 -17.10
CA SER A 4 -7.49 10.37 -15.90
C SER A 4 -7.90 9.24 -14.94
N PHE A 5 -8.21 8.03 -15.46
CA PHE A 5 -8.55 6.89 -14.60
C PHE A 5 -7.32 6.18 -14.03
N THR A 6 -6.18 6.24 -14.70
CA THR A 6 -4.98 5.48 -14.31
C THR A 6 -4.09 6.19 -13.29
N ASN A 7 -4.25 7.50 -13.16
CA ASN A 7 -3.43 8.33 -12.27
C ASN A 7 -4.30 9.10 -11.28
N THR A 8 -3.76 9.33 -10.09
CA THR A 8 -4.39 10.12 -9.03
C THR A 8 -3.31 10.67 -8.09
N THR A 9 -3.71 11.39 -7.06
CA THR A 9 -2.87 11.72 -5.91
C THR A 9 -3.17 10.78 -4.74
N LEU A 10 -2.19 10.51 -3.91
CA LEU A 10 -2.35 9.68 -2.71
C LEU A 10 -2.91 10.56 -1.58
N GLY A 11 -4.24 10.69 -1.52
CA GLY A 11 -4.93 11.57 -0.60
C GLY A 11 -4.34 12.99 -0.57
N LYS A 12 -4.44 13.68 0.57
CA LYS A 12 -3.90 15.03 0.78
C LYS A 12 -2.37 15.16 0.66
N SER A 13 -1.64 14.04 0.59
CA SER A 13 -0.18 14.09 0.47
C SER A 13 0.30 14.76 -0.82
N GLY A 14 -0.55 14.86 -1.83
CA GLY A 14 -0.20 15.39 -3.14
C GLY A 14 0.75 14.52 -3.94
N ILE A 15 1.15 13.34 -3.44
CA ILE A 15 2.08 12.44 -4.13
C ILE A 15 1.35 11.84 -5.35
N PRO A 16 1.83 12.09 -6.59
CA PRO A 16 1.21 11.54 -7.78
C PRO A 16 1.48 10.04 -7.87
N VAL A 17 0.42 9.25 -8.04
CA VAL A 17 0.50 7.79 -8.09
C VAL A 17 -0.30 7.23 -9.26
N HIS A 18 0.23 6.17 -9.86
CA HIS A 18 -0.55 5.31 -10.71
C HIS A 18 -1.47 4.45 -9.83
N ARG A 19 -2.75 4.34 -10.20
CA ARG A 19 -3.75 3.65 -9.37
C ARG A 19 -3.53 2.14 -9.21
N LEU A 20 -2.73 1.51 -10.08
CA LEU A 20 -2.18 0.19 -9.82
C LEU A 20 -0.79 0.35 -9.19
N GLY A 21 -0.65 -0.09 -7.95
CA GLY A 21 0.64 -0.20 -7.28
C GLY A 21 1.24 -1.60 -7.45
N PHE A 22 2.54 -1.71 -7.35
CA PHE A 22 3.27 -2.97 -7.51
C PHE A 22 3.77 -3.50 -6.18
N SER A 23 3.41 -4.74 -5.85
CA SER A 23 3.91 -5.44 -4.66
C SER A 23 4.78 -6.64 -5.05
N ALA A 24 5.93 -6.79 -4.39
CA ALA A 24 6.83 -7.92 -4.61
C ALA A 24 6.45 -9.19 -3.80
N SER A 25 5.26 -9.27 -3.24
CA SER A 25 4.84 -10.35 -2.33
C SER A 25 4.98 -11.76 -2.92
N HIS A 26 4.89 -11.91 -4.23
CA HIS A 26 5.04 -13.19 -4.94
C HIS A 26 6.36 -13.33 -5.71
N LYS A 27 7.39 -12.57 -5.32
CA LYS A 27 8.74 -12.65 -5.90
C LYS A 27 8.76 -12.49 -7.42
N PRO A 28 8.22 -11.38 -7.96
CA PRO A 28 8.17 -11.16 -9.40
C PRO A 28 9.56 -11.20 -10.05
N GLY A 29 9.62 -11.70 -11.27
CA GLY A 29 10.83 -11.68 -12.09
C GLY A 29 11.18 -10.26 -12.56
N LYS A 30 12.39 -10.11 -13.10
CA LYS A 30 12.90 -8.82 -13.61
C LYS A 30 12.00 -8.26 -14.72
N GLU A 31 11.59 -9.08 -15.65
CA GLU A 31 10.70 -8.71 -16.77
C GLU A 31 9.36 -8.15 -16.28
N THR A 32 8.77 -8.77 -15.26
CA THR A 32 7.51 -8.33 -14.67
C THR A 32 7.65 -6.94 -14.02
N ILE A 33 8.79 -6.68 -13.35
CA ILE A 33 9.06 -5.37 -12.75
C ILE A 33 9.20 -4.30 -13.84
N TYR A 34 9.99 -4.57 -14.89
CA TYR A 34 10.17 -3.63 -15.99
C TYR A 34 8.88 -3.39 -16.78
N ALA A 35 8.07 -4.43 -17.01
CA ALA A 35 6.77 -4.27 -17.65
C ALA A 35 5.83 -3.34 -16.85
N ALA A 36 5.89 -3.38 -15.52
CA ALA A 36 5.13 -2.44 -14.68
C ALA A 36 5.66 -0.99 -14.82
N LEU A 37 6.98 -0.81 -14.81
CA LEU A 37 7.63 0.48 -15.01
C LEU A 37 7.27 1.09 -16.38
N ASP A 38 7.30 0.31 -17.43
CA ASP A 38 6.98 0.72 -18.80
C ASP A 38 5.50 1.11 -18.97
N LYS A 39 4.61 0.57 -18.13
CA LYS A 39 3.19 0.93 -18.06
C LYS A 39 2.90 2.13 -17.14
N GLY A 40 3.92 2.80 -16.63
CA GLY A 40 3.77 3.98 -15.80
C GLY A 40 3.46 3.69 -14.32
N VAL A 41 3.48 2.41 -13.91
CA VAL A 41 3.34 2.09 -12.47
C VAL A 41 4.52 2.70 -11.73
N ASN A 42 4.23 3.54 -10.75
CA ASN A 42 5.25 4.29 -10.02
C ASN A 42 5.26 4.02 -8.51
N LEU A 43 4.19 3.46 -7.91
CA LEU A 43 4.19 3.08 -6.51
C LEU A 43 4.61 1.61 -6.36
N PHE A 44 5.68 1.39 -5.56
CA PHE A 44 6.28 0.08 -5.32
C PHE A 44 6.30 -0.25 -3.82
N TYR A 45 5.53 -1.27 -3.45
CA TYR A 45 5.49 -1.79 -2.10
C TYR A 45 6.45 -2.96 -1.93
N ALA A 46 7.42 -2.81 -1.04
CA ALA A 46 8.35 -3.87 -0.68
C ALA A 46 8.21 -4.23 0.80
N TYR A 47 7.71 -5.44 1.03
CA TYR A 47 7.61 -6.04 2.33
C TYR A 47 8.58 -7.24 2.43
N GLY A 48 9.50 -7.21 3.41
CA GLY A 48 10.45 -8.30 3.62
C GLY A 48 11.72 -8.25 2.76
N ARG A 49 12.17 -9.41 2.26
CA ARG A 49 13.44 -9.55 1.52
C ARG A 49 13.22 -9.62 0.01
N HIS A 50 12.89 -8.50 -0.59
CA HIS A 50 12.65 -8.41 -2.05
C HIS A 50 13.85 -7.81 -2.77
N LYS A 51 14.99 -8.53 -2.73
CA LYS A 51 16.25 -8.02 -3.26
C LYS A 51 16.14 -7.52 -4.69
N LEU A 52 15.52 -8.29 -5.59
CA LEU A 52 15.41 -7.94 -7.00
C LEU A 52 14.65 -6.62 -7.21
N LEU A 53 13.50 -6.43 -6.55
CA LEU A 53 12.74 -5.18 -6.64
C LEU A 53 13.55 -4.00 -6.09
N LEU A 54 14.17 -4.15 -4.92
CA LEU A 54 14.97 -3.08 -4.30
C LEU A 54 16.18 -2.70 -5.15
N ASP A 55 16.86 -3.68 -5.75
CA ASP A 55 17.99 -3.43 -6.65
C ASP A 55 17.52 -2.70 -7.93
N THR A 56 16.40 -3.15 -8.52
CA THR A 56 15.82 -2.48 -9.69
C THR A 56 15.40 -1.05 -9.37
N LEU A 57 14.68 -0.83 -8.26
CA LEU A 57 14.28 0.51 -7.84
C LEU A 57 15.49 1.42 -7.61
N ARG A 58 16.51 0.93 -6.88
CA ARG A 58 17.75 1.68 -6.69
C ARG A 58 18.37 2.11 -8.03
N ASP A 59 18.35 1.24 -9.03
CA ASP A 59 18.97 1.53 -10.32
C ASP A 59 18.16 2.54 -11.14
N VAL A 60 16.84 2.41 -11.21
CA VAL A 60 15.99 3.36 -11.96
C VAL A 60 15.86 4.71 -11.27
N MET A 61 15.94 4.77 -9.93
CA MET A 61 15.89 6.01 -9.15
C MET A 61 17.14 6.86 -9.29
N LYS A 62 18.27 6.32 -9.78
CA LYS A 62 19.49 7.12 -10.03
C LYS A 62 19.27 8.26 -11.02
N SER A 63 18.42 8.07 -12.02
CA SER A 63 18.14 9.06 -13.04
C SER A 63 17.02 10.02 -12.66
N ASN A 64 16.03 9.55 -11.92
CA ASN A 64 14.88 10.35 -11.49
C ASN A 64 14.25 9.73 -10.25
N ARG A 65 14.68 10.17 -9.06
CA ARG A 65 14.17 9.67 -7.77
C ARG A 65 12.67 9.98 -7.59
N GLU A 66 12.25 11.15 -8.00
CA GLU A 66 10.90 11.67 -7.75
C GLU A 66 9.81 10.99 -8.58
N LYS A 67 10.21 10.36 -9.69
CA LYS A 67 9.29 9.59 -10.52
C LYS A 67 8.69 8.39 -9.80
N TYR A 68 9.38 7.86 -8.78
CA TYR A 68 9.03 6.60 -8.14
C TYR A 68 8.63 6.80 -6.69
N VAL A 69 7.51 6.21 -6.31
CA VAL A 69 6.95 6.24 -4.96
C VAL A 69 7.32 4.95 -4.24
N THR A 70 8.21 5.06 -3.27
CA THR A 70 8.65 3.95 -2.44
C THR A 70 7.70 3.78 -1.26
N CYS A 71 7.06 2.61 -1.17
CA CYS A 71 6.19 2.24 -0.06
C CYS A 71 6.84 1.10 0.72
N MET A 72 7.33 1.40 1.91
CA MET A 72 8.09 0.49 2.77
C MET A 72 7.49 0.47 4.17
N GLY A 73 8.02 -0.35 5.06
CA GLY A 73 7.52 -0.34 6.42
C GLY A 73 8.37 -1.05 7.45
N ALA A 74 8.01 -0.81 8.71
CA ALA A 74 8.45 -1.56 9.87
C ALA A 74 7.34 -2.51 10.31
N SER A 75 7.71 -3.72 10.67
CA SER A 75 6.75 -4.78 11.00
C SER A 75 6.71 -5.01 12.51
N ASN A 76 5.50 -5.07 13.06
CA ASN A 76 5.25 -5.41 14.47
C ASN A 76 5.16 -6.92 14.70
N TYR A 77 5.70 -7.75 13.82
CA TYR A 77 5.63 -9.19 14.02
C TYR A 77 6.34 -9.62 15.30
N MET A 78 5.62 -10.36 16.15
CA MET A 78 6.08 -11.02 17.37
C MET A 78 6.24 -10.15 18.62
N LEU A 79 5.35 -9.17 18.87
CA LEU A 79 5.23 -8.46 20.15
C LEU A 79 6.44 -7.58 20.56
N PHE A 80 7.44 -7.50 19.73
CA PHE A 80 8.56 -6.58 19.95
C PHE A 80 8.32 -5.37 19.04
N HIS A 81 8.21 -4.20 19.61
CA HIS A 81 8.23 -2.96 18.85
C HIS A 81 9.41 -3.02 17.90
N ALA A 82 9.11 -3.22 16.61
CA ALA A 82 10.15 -3.19 15.61
C ALA A 82 10.89 -1.87 15.83
N ASN A 83 12.20 -1.90 15.87
CA ASN A 83 12.95 -0.65 15.89
C ASN A 83 12.67 0.05 14.56
N ILE A 84 11.72 0.98 14.60
CA ILE A 84 11.15 1.67 13.44
C ILE A 84 12.26 2.39 12.68
N ARG A 85 13.07 3.16 13.40
CA ARG A 85 14.22 3.89 12.84
C ARG A 85 15.23 2.95 12.18
N LYS A 86 15.61 1.87 12.84
CA LYS A 86 16.54 0.87 12.27
C LYS A 86 15.98 0.22 11.01
N SER A 87 14.67 -0.04 10.98
CA SER A 87 14.00 -0.58 9.79
C SER A 87 14.04 0.43 8.63
N LEU A 88 13.68 1.69 8.90
CA LEU A 88 13.74 2.77 7.93
C LEU A 88 15.15 2.94 7.35
N GLU A 89 16.16 3.10 8.20
CA GLU A 89 17.54 3.29 7.76
C GLU A 89 18.08 2.12 6.93
N LYS A 90 17.63 0.90 7.22
CA LYS A 90 17.94 -0.26 6.39
C LYS A 90 17.36 -0.12 4.98
N HIS A 91 16.14 0.40 4.84
CA HIS A 91 15.54 0.66 3.53
C HIS A 91 16.26 1.79 2.79
N LEU A 92 16.56 2.90 3.45
CA LEU A 92 17.31 4.03 2.89
C LEU A 92 18.67 3.58 2.34
N ARG A 93 19.44 2.82 3.13
CA ARG A 93 20.75 2.28 2.68
C ARG A 93 20.62 1.34 1.48
N LYS A 94 19.60 0.47 1.45
CA LYS A 94 19.40 -0.47 0.34
C LYS A 94 19.00 0.21 -0.95
N LEU A 95 18.15 1.21 -0.86
CA LEU A 95 17.67 1.97 -2.00
C LEU A 95 18.64 3.09 -2.42
N LYS A 96 19.63 3.44 -1.57
CA LYS A 96 20.52 4.58 -1.74
C LYS A 96 19.74 5.88 -1.98
N THR A 97 18.82 6.16 -1.08
CA THR A 97 17.97 7.36 -1.07
C THR A 97 17.92 7.95 0.33
N ASP A 98 17.65 9.24 0.43
CA ASP A 98 17.60 9.95 1.71
C ASP A 98 16.21 9.91 2.35
N TYR A 99 15.19 9.53 1.57
CA TYR A 99 13.81 9.44 2.07
C TYR A 99 13.01 8.28 1.47
N ILE A 100 11.97 7.87 2.18
CA ILE A 100 10.90 6.97 1.73
C ILE A 100 9.62 7.78 1.57
N ASP A 101 8.88 7.57 0.49
CA ASP A 101 7.65 8.34 0.23
C ASP A 101 6.51 7.93 1.16
N VAL A 102 6.27 6.64 1.33
CA VAL A 102 5.23 6.09 2.21
C VAL A 102 5.86 5.09 3.17
N PHE A 103 5.84 5.40 4.47
CA PHE A 103 6.37 4.49 5.48
C PHE A 103 5.26 3.99 6.40
N LEU A 104 5.02 2.69 6.36
CA LEU A 104 3.92 2.03 7.03
C LEU A 104 4.37 1.29 8.28
N PHE A 105 3.62 1.40 9.37
CA PHE A 105 3.71 0.47 10.47
C PHE A 105 2.80 -0.72 10.18
N LEU A 106 3.39 -1.92 10.08
CA LEU A 106 2.75 -3.10 9.52
C LEU A 106 2.39 -4.14 10.58
N GLY A 107 1.26 -4.84 10.38
CA GLY A 107 0.91 -6.00 11.17
C GLY A 107 0.27 -5.68 12.51
N VAL A 108 -0.31 -4.51 12.68
CA VAL A 108 -1.08 -4.14 13.88
C VAL A 108 -2.40 -4.92 13.89
N MET A 109 -2.64 -5.65 14.96
CA MET A 109 -3.89 -6.38 15.20
C MET A 109 -4.72 -5.77 16.32
N ARG A 110 -4.07 -5.16 17.31
CA ARG A 110 -4.70 -4.57 18.49
C ARG A 110 -4.21 -3.14 18.67
N GLU A 111 -5.05 -2.25 19.19
CA GLU A 111 -4.71 -0.83 19.41
C GLU A 111 -3.44 -0.63 20.24
N LYS A 112 -3.26 -1.45 21.29
CA LYS A 112 -2.07 -1.41 22.14
C LYS A 112 -0.74 -1.68 21.42
N GLU A 113 -0.79 -2.19 20.20
CA GLU A 113 0.40 -2.45 19.37
C GLU A 113 0.82 -1.21 18.56
N PHE A 114 0.00 -0.14 18.63
CA PHE A 114 0.29 1.15 18.01
C PHE A 114 0.12 2.27 19.05
N PRO A 115 0.92 2.24 20.12
CA PRO A 115 0.86 3.25 21.19
C PRO A 115 1.35 4.62 20.68
N GLU A 116 1.14 5.64 21.50
CA GLU A 116 1.57 7.01 21.21
C GLU A 116 3.07 7.10 20.91
N SER A 117 3.91 6.41 21.67
CA SER A 117 5.36 6.38 21.45
C SER A 117 5.78 5.87 20.05
N VAL A 118 5.01 4.96 19.46
CA VAL A 118 5.22 4.51 18.06
C VAL A 118 4.82 5.60 17.08
N ARG A 119 3.71 6.29 17.35
CA ARG A 119 3.26 7.42 16.50
C ARG A 119 4.25 8.58 16.57
N ASP A 120 4.73 8.92 17.76
CA ASP A 120 5.70 10.00 17.97
C ASP A 120 7.00 9.71 17.21
N GLU A 121 7.50 8.47 17.26
CA GLU A 121 8.69 8.10 16.49
C GLU A 121 8.45 8.23 14.97
N LEU A 122 7.27 7.83 14.47
CA LEU A 122 6.92 8.01 13.07
C LEU A 122 6.82 9.49 12.68
N TYR A 123 6.21 10.33 13.53
CA TYR A 123 6.13 11.78 13.31
C TYR A 123 7.51 12.41 13.30
N GLN A 124 8.37 12.04 14.25
CA GLN A 124 9.75 12.52 14.29
C GLN A 124 10.52 12.17 13.00
N LEU A 125 10.37 10.96 12.47
CA LEU A 125 10.99 10.56 11.21
C LEU A 125 10.49 11.37 10.01
N ARG A 126 9.22 11.80 10.03
CA ARG A 126 8.66 12.72 9.02
C ARG A 126 9.23 14.12 9.16
N GLU A 127 9.33 14.66 10.37
CA GLU A 127 9.95 15.96 10.63
C GLU A 127 11.43 16.00 10.25
N GLU A 128 12.14 14.88 10.43
CA GLU A 128 13.52 14.72 9.95
C GLU A 128 13.63 14.64 8.41
N GLY A 129 12.51 14.62 7.68
CA GLY A 129 12.49 14.50 6.22
C GLY A 129 12.86 13.11 5.70
N LYS A 130 12.99 12.11 6.57
CA LYS A 130 13.34 10.74 6.18
C LYS A 130 12.16 9.96 5.60
N VAL A 131 10.94 10.40 5.89
CA VAL A 131 9.70 9.88 5.29
C VAL A 131 8.80 11.05 4.90
N LYS A 132 8.09 10.93 3.76
CA LYS A 132 7.14 11.97 3.35
C LYS A 132 5.78 11.78 4.02
N THR A 133 5.31 10.55 4.08
CA THR A 133 4.03 10.18 4.68
C THR A 133 4.18 8.96 5.57
N ILE A 134 3.40 8.94 6.64
CA ILE A 134 3.34 7.83 7.58
C ILE A 134 1.98 7.14 7.49
N GLY A 135 1.95 5.85 7.74
CA GLY A 135 0.69 5.12 7.67
C GLY A 135 0.69 3.83 8.45
N LEU A 136 -0.44 3.16 8.36
CA LEU A 136 -0.71 1.92 9.05
C LEU A 136 -1.25 0.86 8.11
N SER A 137 -0.82 -0.38 8.30
CA SER A 137 -1.49 -1.55 7.75
C SER A 137 -2.02 -2.43 8.87
N THR A 138 -3.35 -2.58 8.92
CA THR A 138 -4.03 -3.35 9.97
C THR A 138 -5.21 -4.15 9.41
N HIS A 139 -5.53 -5.25 10.09
CA HIS A 139 -6.79 -5.98 9.89
C HIS A 139 -7.92 -5.52 10.83
N ASN A 140 -7.59 -4.68 11.83
CA ASN A 140 -8.57 -4.06 12.71
C ASN A 140 -9.11 -2.78 12.04
N ARG A 141 -10.18 -2.94 11.25
CA ARG A 141 -10.77 -1.85 10.46
C ARG A 141 -11.31 -0.72 11.34
N LYS A 142 -11.96 -1.03 12.47
CA LYS A 142 -12.49 -0.03 13.39
C LYS A 142 -11.37 0.85 13.95
N PHE A 143 -10.25 0.24 14.29
CA PHE A 143 -9.08 0.99 14.74
C PHE A 143 -8.48 1.85 13.61
N ALA A 144 -8.41 1.31 12.39
CA ALA A 144 -7.99 2.10 11.23
C ALA A 144 -8.92 3.32 11.01
N GLY A 145 -10.24 3.12 11.07
CA GLY A 145 -11.21 4.20 10.95
C GLY A 145 -11.05 5.28 12.02
N LYS A 146 -10.79 4.88 13.28
CA LYS A 146 -10.50 5.83 14.36
C LYS A 146 -9.25 6.67 14.05
N LEU A 147 -8.14 6.04 13.65
CA LEU A 147 -6.90 6.75 13.31
C LEU A 147 -7.08 7.70 12.11
N VAL A 148 -7.91 7.31 11.15
CA VAL A 148 -8.29 8.16 10.00
C VAL A 148 -9.12 9.35 10.48
N ALA A 149 -10.13 9.12 11.29
CA ALA A 149 -10.99 10.17 11.86
C ALA A 149 -10.20 11.20 12.69
N ASP A 150 -9.19 10.71 13.43
CA ASP A 150 -8.32 11.54 14.29
C ASP A 150 -7.20 12.24 13.49
N GLY A 151 -7.05 11.97 12.17
CA GLY A 151 -5.95 12.48 11.36
C GLY A 151 -4.56 11.99 11.79
N ALA A 152 -4.50 10.87 12.49
CA ALA A 152 -3.28 10.33 13.09
C ALA A 152 -2.36 9.63 12.07
N ILE A 153 -2.83 9.37 10.87
CA ILE A 153 -2.08 8.74 9.78
C ILE A 153 -2.34 9.44 8.45
N ASP A 154 -1.32 9.52 7.61
CA ASP A 154 -1.42 10.09 6.26
C ASP A 154 -1.87 9.05 5.23
N VAL A 155 -1.64 7.75 5.51
CA VAL A 155 -1.97 6.65 4.59
C VAL A 155 -2.55 5.47 5.36
N ALA A 156 -3.69 4.97 4.89
CA ALA A 156 -4.31 3.73 5.37
C ALA A 156 -4.12 2.61 4.33
N MET A 157 -3.38 1.55 4.69
CA MET A 157 -3.29 0.36 3.86
C MET A 157 -4.31 -0.69 4.34
N VAL A 158 -5.32 -0.96 3.52
CA VAL A 158 -6.49 -1.73 3.91
C VAL A 158 -6.78 -2.91 2.99
N ARG A 159 -7.32 -3.99 3.57
CA ARG A 159 -7.86 -5.09 2.77
C ARG A 159 -9.24 -4.71 2.24
N TYR A 160 -9.35 -4.56 0.91
CA TYR A 160 -10.61 -4.27 0.25
C TYR A 160 -10.73 -5.05 -1.05
N ASN A 161 -11.85 -5.75 -1.24
CA ASN A 161 -12.20 -6.47 -2.46
C ASN A 161 -13.69 -6.87 -2.39
N ALA A 162 -14.24 -7.42 -3.46
CA ALA A 162 -15.65 -7.79 -3.57
C ALA A 162 -16.15 -8.74 -2.45
N ALA A 163 -15.27 -9.55 -1.85
CA ALA A 163 -15.62 -10.45 -0.73
C ALA A 163 -15.31 -9.85 0.66
N HIS A 164 -14.65 -8.69 0.74
CA HIS A 164 -14.27 -8.04 1.99
C HIS A 164 -14.49 -6.53 1.86
N ARG A 165 -15.75 -6.13 2.03
CA ARG A 165 -16.20 -4.74 1.84
C ARG A 165 -16.26 -3.92 3.13
N GLY A 166 -15.95 -4.47 4.28
CA GLY A 166 -16.13 -3.80 5.57
C GLY A 166 -15.36 -2.48 5.75
N ALA A 167 -14.42 -2.12 4.85
CA ALA A 167 -13.83 -0.79 4.85
C ALA A 167 -14.84 0.31 4.49
N GLU A 168 -15.90 -0.01 3.74
CA GLU A 168 -16.99 0.90 3.39
C GLU A 168 -17.78 1.36 4.61
N GLU A 169 -17.81 0.54 5.66
CA GLU A 169 -18.51 0.84 6.91
C GLU A 169 -17.57 1.42 7.98
N ASP A 170 -16.36 0.84 8.09
CA ASP A 170 -15.49 1.10 9.23
C ASP A 170 -14.42 2.19 8.96
N ILE A 171 -14.10 2.51 7.68
CA ILE A 171 -12.97 3.38 7.34
C ILE A 171 -13.38 4.52 6.41
N PHE A 172 -14.02 4.23 5.28
CA PHE A 172 -14.30 5.21 4.24
C PHE A 172 -15.18 6.39 4.70
N PRO A 173 -16.17 6.22 5.61
CA PRO A 173 -16.94 7.36 6.12
C PRO A 173 -16.12 8.39 6.89
N HIS A 174 -14.91 8.07 7.29
CA HIS A 174 -14.03 8.94 8.08
C HIS A 174 -12.96 9.66 7.24
N LEU A 175 -12.90 9.40 5.92
CA LEU A 175 -11.85 9.97 5.06
C LEU A 175 -12.02 11.47 4.80
N GLU A 176 -13.26 11.98 4.75
CA GLU A 176 -13.57 13.35 4.36
C GLU A 176 -12.86 14.42 5.22
N ASN A 177 -12.65 14.15 6.52
CA ASN A 177 -12.09 15.13 7.44
C ASN A 177 -10.59 15.40 7.21
N HIS A 178 -9.83 14.39 6.82
CA HIS A 178 -8.38 14.46 6.78
C HIS A 178 -7.78 13.98 5.46
N ASP A 179 -8.57 13.42 4.58
CA ASP A 179 -8.21 12.91 3.25
C ASP A 179 -6.88 12.12 3.23
N PRO A 180 -6.73 11.07 4.09
CA PRO A 180 -5.56 10.22 4.02
C PRO A 180 -5.58 9.38 2.75
N GLY A 181 -4.41 9.08 2.19
CA GLY A 181 -4.31 8.16 1.07
C GLY A 181 -4.75 6.75 1.41
N VAL A 182 -5.48 6.10 0.51
CA VAL A 182 -5.96 4.72 0.69
C VAL A 182 -5.27 3.77 -0.28
N ILE A 183 -4.47 2.85 0.27
CA ILE A 183 -3.84 1.77 -0.49
C ILE A 183 -4.57 0.45 -0.20
N SER A 184 -5.21 -0.12 -1.20
CA SER A 184 -5.89 -1.41 -1.09
C SER A 184 -4.97 -2.57 -1.46
N TYR A 185 -5.15 -3.72 -0.81
CA TYR A 185 -4.48 -4.96 -1.15
C TYR A 185 -5.44 -6.15 -1.22
N THR A 186 -4.98 -7.24 -1.84
CA THR A 186 -5.72 -8.50 -2.04
C THR A 186 -7.00 -8.38 -2.87
N ALA A 187 -7.00 -7.60 -3.95
CA ALA A 187 -8.13 -7.42 -4.85
C ALA A 187 -8.74 -8.77 -5.32
N THR A 188 -7.91 -9.77 -5.60
CA THR A 188 -8.34 -11.10 -6.03
C THR A 188 -8.64 -12.07 -4.88
N ARG A 189 -8.57 -11.62 -3.61
CA ARG A 189 -8.65 -12.48 -2.42
C ARG A 189 -7.72 -13.69 -2.53
N TRP A 190 -6.42 -13.44 -2.75
CA TRP A 190 -5.41 -14.50 -2.96
C TRP A 190 -5.80 -15.50 -4.06
N ARG A 191 -6.39 -15.01 -5.16
CA ARG A 191 -6.90 -15.77 -6.31
C ARG A 191 -8.17 -16.61 -6.04
N TYR A 192 -8.76 -16.53 -4.83
CA TYR A 192 -10.03 -17.23 -4.56
C TYR A 192 -11.18 -16.71 -5.43
N LEU A 193 -11.23 -15.39 -5.70
CA LEU A 193 -12.26 -14.81 -6.57
C LEU A 193 -12.10 -15.19 -8.04
N LEU A 194 -10.98 -15.78 -8.43
CA LEU A 194 -10.72 -16.23 -9.80
C LEU A 194 -11.11 -17.69 -10.03
N LYS A 195 -11.75 -18.33 -9.03
CA LYS A 195 -12.20 -19.72 -9.11
C LYS A 195 -13.68 -19.80 -8.81
N PRO A 196 -14.45 -20.57 -9.59
CA PRO A 196 -15.86 -20.74 -9.30
C PRO A 196 -16.04 -21.54 -8.01
N PRO A 197 -16.92 -21.13 -7.07
CA PRO A 197 -17.36 -21.98 -5.97
C PRO A 197 -18.17 -23.18 -6.50
N LYS A 198 -18.37 -24.20 -5.66
CA LYS A 198 -19.03 -25.46 -6.06
C LYS A 198 -20.40 -25.26 -6.72
N ASN A 199 -21.15 -24.25 -6.30
CA ASN A 199 -22.51 -23.98 -6.77
C ASN A 199 -22.56 -22.80 -7.75
N TRP A 200 -21.45 -22.48 -8.43
CA TRP A 200 -21.42 -21.41 -9.43
C TRP A 200 -22.30 -21.77 -10.62
N PRO A 201 -23.18 -20.87 -11.09
CA PRO A 201 -24.01 -21.13 -12.26
C PRO A 201 -23.14 -21.39 -13.50
N LYS A 202 -23.45 -22.45 -14.25
CA LYS A 202 -22.63 -22.87 -15.40
C LYS A 202 -22.57 -21.84 -16.54
N ASN A 203 -23.57 -20.97 -16.61
CA ASN A 203 -23.70 -19.91 -17.61
C ASN A 203 -23.15 -18.56 -17.15
N GLU A 204 -22.63 -18.46 -15.93
CA GLU A 204 -22.05 -17.22 -15.42
C GLU A 204 -20.53 -17.22 -15.57
N GLN A 205 -19.99 -16.08 -16.03
CA GLN A 205 -18.55 -15.90 -16.15
C GLN A 205 -17.89 -15.76 -14.77
N VAL A 206 -16.84 -16.53 -14.55
CA VAL A 206 -16.00 -16.37 -13.37
C VAL A 206 -15.23 -15.03 -13.45
N PRO A 207 -15.16 -14.24 -12.38
CA PRO A 207 -14.46 -12.97 -12.43
C PRO A 207 -13.00 -13.11 -12.83
N SER A 208 -12.56 -12.27 -13.78
CA SER A 208 -11.16 -12.15 -14.11
C SER A 208 -10.40 -11.29 -13.08
N ALA A 209 -9.08 -11.37 -13.05
CA ALA A 209 -8.27 -10.48 -12.22
C ALA A 209 -8.54 -9.00 -12.56
N ALA A 210 -8.70 -8.67 -13.85
CA ALA A 210 -9.02 -7.30 -14.27
C ALA A 210 -10.37 -6.82 -13.72
N MET A 211 -11.36 -7.69 -13.61
CA MET A 211 -12.65 -7.34 -12.98
C MET A 211 -12.49 -7.08 -11.49
N CYS A 212 -11.68 -7.89 -10.80
CA CYS A 212 -11.41 -7.68 -9.38
C CYS A 212 -10.69 -6.34 -9.12
N TYR A 213 -9.71 -5.98 -9.93
CA TYR A 213 -9.02 -4.69 -9.83
C TYR A 213 -9.94 -3.51 -10.17
N ARG A 214 -10.75 -3.63 -11.23
CA ARG A 214 -11.74 -2.60 -11.57
C ARG A 214 -12.76 -2.39 -10.46
N PHE A 215 -13.27 -3.45 -9.84
CA PHE A 215 -14.15 -3.36 -8.68
C PHE A 215 -13.53 -2.50 -7.56
N VAL A 216 -12.29 -2.78 -7.20
CA VAL A 216 -11.60 -2.03 -6.16
C VAL A 216 -11.40 -0.57 -6.55
N LEU A 217 -10.93 -0.32 -7.78
CA LEU A 217 -10.60 1.01 -8.27
C LEU A 217 -11.82 1.84 -8.70
N SER A 218 -13.01 1.23 -8.84
CA SER A 218 -14.26 1.97 -9.03
C SER A 218 -14.77 2.63 -7.76
N ASN A 219 -14.26 2.22 -6.58
CA ASN A 219 -14.56 2.91 -5.34
C ASN A 219 -13.76 4.22 -5.28
N PRO A 220 -14.43 5.39 -5.13
CA PRO A 220 -13.77 6.70 -5.17
C PRO A 220 -12.80 6.92 -4.00
N HIS A 221 -12.96 6.18 -2.91
CA HIS A 221 -12.11 6.26 -1.72
C HIS A 221 -10.81 5.45 -1.82
N VAL A 222 -10.58 4.75 -2.93
CA VAL A 222 -9.35 3.96 -3.12
C VAL A 222 -8.44 4.65 -4.13
N ASP A 223 -7.30 5.14 -3.67
CA ASP A 223 -6.31 5.77 -4.55
C ASP A 223 -5.49 4.73 -5.30
N VAL A 224 -4.99 3.72 -4.58
CA VAL A 224 -4.10 2.70 -5.14
C VAL A 224 -4.58 1.30 -4.79
N CYS A 225 -4.58 0.42 -5.79
CA CYS A 225 -4.76 -1.02 -5.59
C CYS A 225 -3.45 -1.74 -5.88
N LEU A 226 -2.89 -2.43 -4.85
CA LEU A 226 -1.66 -3.20 -5.03
C LEU A 226 -1.90 -4.44 -5.87
N THR A 227 -1.12 -4.58 -6.93
CA THR A 227 -0.99 -5.83 -7.68
C THR A 227 0.20 -6.63 -7.14
N ALA A 228 0.12 -7.95 -7.20
CA ALA A 228 1.21 -8.82 -6.80
C ALA A 228 1.40 -9.92 -7.85
N PRO A 229 1.96 -9.57 -9.01
CA PRO A 229 2.26 -10.55 -10.05
C PRO A 229 3.35 -11.53 -9.60
N ALA A 230 3.30 -12.73 -10.14
CA ALA A 230 4.32 -13.76 -9.95
C ALA A 230 5.43 -13.62 -11.00
#